data_32c3f90d82f761c72c8826533793a067
#
_entry.id   32c3f90d82f761c72c8826533793a067
#
_cell.length_a   1.000
_cell.length_b   1.000
_cell.length_c   1.000
_cell.angle_alpha   90.00
_cell.angle_beta   90.00
_cell.angle_gamma   90.00
#
_symmetry.space_group_name_H-M   'P 1'
#
loop_
_entity.id
_entity.type
_entity.pdbx_description
1 polymer ?
#
loop_
_entity_poly.entity_id
_entity_poly.type
_entity_poly.pdbx_seq_one_letter_code
_entity_poly.pdbx_strand_id
1 'polypeptide(L)'
;PPAAVAEATSPYTRQQHGRAAFTLFQGAPSQDELHILKSAARATAKHMEASLSIPTATSQRQIPAKLLIENRALINAHLARTVGGKVSFTHLIGYALVEALCEMPDLNVRYTIEGGKPAVEQLAHIGFGLAIDVADAQGNHSLKVPVIHDADTLTFAEFVDAYQDLVARARNATLTTADFQGASVTLT
;
A
#
# COMPACT_ATOMS: atom_id res chain seq x y z
N PRO A 1 14.28 41.75 -32.42
CA PRO A 1 13.55 40.53 -32.44
C PRO A 1 13.88 39.74 -31.17
N PRO A 2 12.89 39.32 -30.35
CA PRO A 2 13.18 38.58 -29.17
C PRO A 2 13.56 37.12 -29.53
N ALA A 3 14.58 36.61 -28.84
CA ALA A 3 15.07 35.24 -28.98
C ALA A 3 13.99 34.24 -28.57
N ALA A 4 13.80 33.24 -29.42
CA ALA A 4 12.91 32.12 -29.13
C ALA A 4 13.40 31.33 -27.89
N VAL A 5 12.56 31.24 -26.90
CA VAL A 5 12.77 30.34 -25.73
C VAL A 5 12.54 28.93 -26.23
N ALA A 6 13.59 28.11 -26.22
CA ALA A 6 13.48 26.70 -26.53
C ALA A 6 12.62 26.00 -25.44
N GLU A 7 11.49 25.43 -25.83
CA GLU A 7 10.69 24.56 -25.00
C GLU A 7 11.54 23.34 -24.60
N ALA A 8 11.81 23.24 -23.31
CA ALA A 8 12.42 22.06 -22.74
C ALA A 8 11.44 20.88 -22.85
N THR A 9 11.68 19.98 -23.80
CA THR A 9 10.98 18.71 -23.91
C THR A 9 11.20 17.90 -22.63
N SER A 10 10.14 17.75 -21.86
CA SER A 10 10.10 16.91 -20.67
C SER A 10 10.51 15.47 -21.04
N PRO A 11 11.45 14.84 -20.32
CA PRO A 11 11.83 13.46 -20.56
C PRO A 11 10.77 12.42 -20.11
N TYR A 12 9.62 12.89 -19.63
CA TYR A 12 8.46 12.05 -19.37
C TYR A 12 7.65 11.87 -20.66
N THR A 13 8.14 11.04 -21.57
CA THR A 13 7.29 10.44 -22.59
C THR A 13 6.22 9.66 -21.83
N ARG A 14 4.99 10.14 -21.88
CA ARG A 14 3.80 9.46 -21.37
C ARG A 14 3.71 8.13 -22.12
N GLN A 15 4.34 7.08 -21.59
CA GLN A 15 3.99 5.72 -22.01
C GLN A 15 2.47 5.63 -21.82
N GLN A 16 1.77 5.42 -22.92
CA GLN A 16 0.36 5.04 -22.88
C GLN A 16 0.33 3.67 -22.20
N HIS A 17 0.32 3.68 -20.88
CA HIS A 17 -0.10 2.53 -20.11
C HIS A 17 -1.56 2.37 -20.52
N GLY A 18 -1.81 1.29 -21.28
CA GLY A 18 -3.16 0.92 -21.65
C GLY A 18 -4.03 1.05 -20.41
N ARG A 19 -5.16 1.72 -20.52
CA ARG A 19 -6.15 1.79 -19.46
C ARG A 19 -6.41 0.36 -19.01
N ALA A 20 -5.80 -0.06 -17.90
CA ALA A 20 -6.25 -1.21 -17.16
C ALA A 20 -7.65 -0.83 -16.63
N ALA A 21 -8.64 -1.02 -17.47
CA ALA A 21 -10.01 -0.95 -17.03
C ALA A 21 -10.18 -2.13 -16.08
N PHE A 22 -10.51 -1.85 -14.83
CA PHE A 22 -11.11 -2.85 -13.96
C PHE A 22 -12.43 -3.28 -14.64
N THR A 23 -12.33 -4.30 -15.47
CA THR A 23 -13.46 -4.78 -16.26
C THR A 23 -14.10 -5.92 -15.48
N LEU A 24 -15.14 -5.61 -14.72
CA LEU A 24 -16.02 -6.61 -14.11
C LEU A 24 -16.78 -7.44 -15.19
N PHE A 25 -16.82 -6.95 -16.43
CA PHE A 25 -17.63 -7.49 -17.51
C PHE A 25 -16.86 -7.49 -18.83
N GLN A 26 -17.04 -8.52 -19.65
CA GLN A 26 -16.50 -8.60 -21.00
C GLN A 26 -17.46 -7.93 -21.99
N GLY A 27 -17.06 -6.76 -22.51
CA GLY A 27 -17.83 -5.98 -23.48
C GLY A 27 -18.92 -5.09 -22.86
N ALA A 28 -19.46 -4.18 -23.66
CA ALA A 28 -20.63 -3.40 -23.27
C ALA A 28 -21.90 -4.24 -23.51
N PRO A 29 -22.78 -4.39 -22.50
CA PRO A 29 -24.04 -5.10 -22.70
C PRO A 29 -24.96 -4.35 -23.68
N SER A 30 -25.76 -5.07 -24.41
CA SER A 30 -26.76 -4.49 -25.32
C SER A 30 -28.00 -3.96 -24.60
N GLN A 31 -28.20 -4.35 -23.35
CA GLN A 31 -29.28 -3.92 -22.45
C GLN A 31 -28.72 -3.84 -21.02
N ASP A 32 -29.41 -3.11 -20.13
CA ASP A 32 -29.02 -3.03 -18.72
C ASP A 32 -29.06 -4.42 -18.05
N GLU A 33 -27.94 -4.84 -17.49
CA GLU A 33 -27.81 -6.13 -16.83
C GLU A 33 -27.50 -5.94 -15.34
N LEU A 34 -28.23 -6.66 -14.47
CA LEU A 34 -28.02 -6.67 -13.04
C LEU A 34 -27.14 -7.85 -12.63
N HIS A 35 -25.96 -7.54 -12.07
CA HIS A 35 -25.04 -8.56 -11.57
C HIS A 35 -24.89 -8.48 -10.06
N ILE A 36 -25.18 -9.58 -9.37
CA ILE A 36 -25.03 -9.67 -7.91
C ILE A 36 -23.56 -9.84 -7.57
N LEU A 37 -23.01 -8.91 -6.77
CA LEU A 37 -21.63 -8.99 -6.29
C LEU A 37 -21.43 -10.21 -5.39
N LYS A 38 -20.37 -10.98 -5.64
CA LYS A 38 -20.00 -12.18 -4.90
C LYS A 38 -18.60 -12.05 -4.29
N SER A 39 -18.33 -12.87 -3.27
CA SER A 39 -16.99 -13.03 -2.67
C SER A 39 -16.32 -11.68 -2.31
N ALA A 40 -15.12 -11.46 -2.80
CA ALA A 40 -14.31 -10.29 -2.47
C ALA A 40 -14.99 -8.96 -2.84
N ALA A 41 -15.63 -8.86 -4.03
CA ALA A 41 -16.30 -7.64 -4.46
C ALA A 41 -17.44 -7.26 -3.51
N ARG A 42 -18.21 -8.24 -3.02
CA ARG A 42 -19.26 -8.01 -2.02
C ARG A 42 -18.67 -7.54 -0.67
N ALA A 43 -17.56 -8.16 -0.23
CA ALA A 43 -16.88 -7.76 1.00
C ALA A 43 -16.36 -6.31 0.89
N THR A 44 -15.73 -5.97 -0.23
CA THR A 44 -15.26 -4.61 -0.51
C THR A 44 -16.39 -3.59 -0.46
N ALA A 45 -17.51 -3.85 -1.14
CA ALA A 45 -18.67 -2.96 -1.12
C ALA A 45 -19.19 -2.74 0.31
N LYS A 46 -19.31 -3.82 1.11
CA LYS A 46 -19.73 -3.73 2.52
C LYS A 46 -18.77 -2.90 3.36
N HIS A 47 -17.46 -3.06 3.18
CA HIS A 47 -16.45 -2.30 3.93
C HIS A 47 -16.44 -0.83 3.52
N MET A 48 -16.62 -0.53 2.24
CA MET A 48 -16.72 0.85 1.75
C MET A 48 -17.97 1.55 2.30
N GLU A 49 -19.11 0.84 2.33
CA GLU A 49 -20.34 1.36 2.92
C GLU A 49 -20.16 1.65 4.43
N ALA A 50 -19.55 0.71 5.17
CA ALA A 50 -19.25 0.90 6.59
C ALA A 50 -18.27 2.07 6.83
N SER A 51 -17.32 2.32 5.93
CA SER A 51 -16.33 3.39 6.06
C SER A 51 -16.97 4.80 6.01
N LEU A 52 -18.14 4.96 5.41
CA LEU A 52 -18.85 6.25 5.35
C LEU A 52 -19.26 6.78 6.72
N SER A 53 -19.37 5.90 7.72
CA SER A 53 -19.70 6.27 9.10
C SER A 53 -18.49 6.70 9.93
N ILE A 54 -17.27 6.55 9.39
CA ILE A 54 -16.02 6.86 10.10
C ILE A 54 -15.55 8.25 9.72
N PRO A 55 -15.43 9.20 10.68
CA PRO A 55 -14.88 10.53 10.43
C PRO A 55 -13.42 10.41 9.95
N THR A 56 -13.07 11.13 8.90
CA THR A 56 -11.69 11.16 8.37
C THR A 56 -11.06 12.52 8.57
N ALA A 57 -9.76 12.54 8.86
CA ALA A 57 -8.93 13.74 8.85
C ALA A 57 -7.79 13.54 7.86
N THR A 58 -7.57 14.52 6.98
CA THR A 58 -6.51 14.46 5.98
C THR A 58 -5.45 15.50 6.28
N SER A 59 -4.19 15.08 6.27
CA SER A 59 -3.03 15.94 6.40
C SER A 59 -2.10 15.75 5.21
N GLN A 60 -1.61 16.86 4.62
CA GLN A 60 -0.70 16.82 3.49
C GLN A 60 0.62 17.49 3.86
N ARG A 61 1.73 16.87 3.46
CA ARG A 61 3.09 17.36 3.65
C ARG A 61 3.90 17.16 2.39
N GLN A 62 4.80 18.11 2.12
CA GLN A 62 5.82 17.97 1.07
C GLN A 62 7.16 17.66 1.74
N ILE A 63 7.77 16.54 1.35
CA ILE A 63 9.04 16.08 1.91
C ILE A 63 10.08 16.06 0.79
N PRO A 64 11.24 16.74 0.95
CA PRO A 64 12.33 16.66 -0.02
C PRO A 64 12.85 15.24 -0.17
N ALA A 65 12.78 14.67 -1.37
CA ALA A 65 13.13 13.27 -1.62
C ALA A 65 14.62 13.04 -1.92
N LYS A 66 15.45 14.09 -2.06
CA LYS A 66 16.85 13.98 -2.48
C LYS A 66 17.64 13.00 -1.61
N LEU A 67 17.62 13.18 -0.30
CA LEU A 67 18.34 12.33 0.64
C LEU A 67 17.86 10.88 0.60
N LEU A 68 16.55 10.67 0.46
CA LEU A 68 15.96 9.34 0.34
C LEU A 68 16.45 8.62 -0.94
N ILE A 69 16.55 9.36 -2.07
CA ILE A 69 17.06 8.84 -3.35
C ILE A 69 18.53 8.45 -3.21
N GLU A 70 19.36 9.32 -2.62
CA GLU A 70 20.79 9.10 -2.44
C GLU A 70 21.05 7.91 -1.51
N ASN A 71 20.37 7.84 -0.37
CA ASN A 71 20.49 6.73 0.59
C ASN A 71 20.06 5.40 -0.05
N ARG A 72 18.94 5.37 -0.79
CA ARG A 72 18.53 4.15 -1.49
C ARG A 72 19.59 3.69 -2.51
N ALA A 73 20.18 4.61 -3.24
CA ALA A 73 21.24 4.29 -4.21
C ALA A 73 22.48 3.70 -3.50
N LEU A 74 22.90 4.29 -2.36
CA LEU A 74 24.03 3.81 -1.57
C LEU A 74 23.75 2.40 -1.01
N ILE A 75 22.60 2.18 -0.39
CA ILE A 75 22.20 0.88 0.15
C ILE A 75 22.20 -0.17 -0.96
N ASN A 76 21.57 0.11 -2.11
CA ASN A 76 21.51 -0.85 -3.20
C ASN A 76 22.89 -1.13 -3.83
N ALA A 77 23.78 -0.14 -3.89
CA ALA A 77 25.15 -0.36 -4.32
C ALA A 77 25.94 -1.24 -3.34
N HIS A 78 25.67 -1.13 -2.03
CA HIS A 78 26.26 -2.01 -1.01
C HIS A 78 25.70 -3.44 -1.14
N LEU A 79 24.37 -3.60 -1.20
CA LEU A 79 23.73 -4.90 -1.31
C LEU A 79 24.20 -5.66 -2.56
N ALA A 80 24.34 -4.98 -3.70
CA ALA A 80 24.81 -5.62 -4.94
C ALA A 80 26.23 -6.22 -4.83
N ARG A 81 27.06 -5.71 -3.91
CA ARG A 81 28.43 -6.19 -3.66
C ARG A 81 28.54 -7.22 -2.54
N THR A 82 27.49 -7.40 -1.75
CA THR A 82 27.51 -8.24 -0.54
C THR A 82 26.50 -9.40 -0.66
N VAL A 83 25.32 -9.18 -0.12
CA VAL A 83 24.28 -10.23 0.04
C VAL A 83 23.28 -10.29 -1.10
N GLY A 84 23.32 -9.33 -2.02
CA GLY A 84 22.30 -9.21 -3.09
C GLY A 84 21.01 -8.55 -2.61
N GLY A 85 19.99 -8.61 -3.48
CA GLY A 85 18.70 -7.99 -3.20
C GLY A 85 18.62 -6.51 -3.56
N LYS A 86 17.48 -5.89 -3.32
CA LYS A 86 17.22 -4.45 -3.56
C LYS A 86 16.24 -3.89 -2.56
N VAL A 87 16.52 -2.67 -2.10
CA VAL A 87 15.61 -1.87 -1.29
C VAL A 87 14.87 -0.88 -2.19
N SER A 88 13.53 -0.83 -2.05
CA SER A 88 12.66 0.13 -2.73
C SER A 88 12.41 1.37 -1.87
N PHE A 89 11.81 2.40 -2.45
CA PHE A 89 11.32 3.54 -1.67
C PHE A 89 10.24 3.12 -0.67
N THR A 90 9.38 2.19 -1.05
CA THR A 90 8.31 1.68 -0.17
C THR A 90 8.88 0.99 1.07
N HIS A 91 10.01 0.26 0.96
CA HIS A 91 10.68 -0.32 2.11
C HIS A 91 11.18 0.76 3.07
N LEU A 92 11.86 1.80 2.56
CA LEU A 92 12.40 2.88 3.38
C LEU A 92 11.30 3.72 4.05
N ILE A 93 10.27 4.08 3.29
CA ILE A 93 9.14 4.87 3.79
C ILE A 93 8.33 4.06 4.79
N GLY A 94 8.05 2.79 4.47
CA GLY A 94 7.29 1.89 5.35
C GLY A 94 7.97 1.69 6.69
N TYR A 95 9.27 1.40 6.69
CA TYR A 95 10.02 1.23 7.92
C TYR A 95 10.12 2.52 8.73
N ALA A 96 10.36 3.66 8.06
CA ALA A 96 10.35 4.97 8.73
C ALA A 96 8.99 5.31 9.35
N LEU A 97 7.88 4.86 8.73
CA LEU A 97 6.54 5.02 9.30
C LEU A 97 6.35 4.16 10.55
N VAL A 98 6.86 2.92 10.54
CA VAL A 98 6.84 2.03 11.73
C VAL A 98 7.64 2.66 12.87
N GLU A 99 8.86 3.10 12.62
CA GLU A 99 9.70 3.79 13.62
C GLU A 99 9.01 5.04 14.20
N ALA A 100 8.40 5.85 13.33
CA ALA A 100 7.66 7.03 13.77
C ALA A 100 6.45 6.69 14.67
N LEU A 101 5.77 5.57 14.42
CA LEU A 101 4.68 5.10 15.26
C LEU A 101 5.18 4.53 16.60
N CYS A 102 6.37 3.94 16.64
CA CYS A 102 7.01 3.55 17.90
C CYS A 102 7.32 4.77 18.78
N GLU A 103 7.74 5.88 18.17
CA GLU A 103 7.97 7.15 18.90
C GLU A 103 6.66 7.85 19.31
N MET A 104 5.56 7.58 18.61
CA MET A 104 4.25 8.20 18.83
C MET A 104 3.16 7.13 19.03
N PRO A 105 3.17 6.37 20.13
CA PRO A 105 2.24 5.25 20.36
C PRO A 105 0.77 5.68 20.42
N ASP A 106 0.49 6.93 20.72
CA ASP A 106 -0.87 7.50 20.72
C ASP A 106 -1.51 7.54 19.31
N LEU A 107 -0.74 7.33 18.26
CA LEU A 107 -1.23 7.17 16.88
C LEU A 107 -1.53 5.72 16.52
N ASN A 108 -1.05 4.73 17.29
CA ASN A 108 -1.35 3.32 17.09
C ASN A 108 -2.54 2.87 17.95
N VAL A 109 -3.68 3.50 17.71
CA VAL A 109 -4.92 3.32 18.49
C VAL A 109 -6.10 3.00 17.59
N ARG A 110 -7.11 2.37 18.16
CA ARG A 110 -8.37 2.07 17.48
C ARG A 110 -9.56 2.57 18.31
N TYR A 111 -10.50 3.24 17.65
CA TYR A 111 -11.78 3.57 18.25
C TYR A 111 -12.63 2.30 18.40
N THR A 112 -13.25 2.14 19.55
CA THR A 112 -14.17 1.05 19.85
C THR A 112 -15.32 1.50 20.76
N ILE A 113 -16.26 0.61 21.01
CA ILE A 113 -17.36 0.83 21.97
C ILE A 113 -17.29 -0.29 23.00
N GLU A 114 -17.07 0.09 24.25
CA GLU A 114 -17.02 -0.81 25.37
C GLU A 114 -18.17 -0.51 26.34
N GLY A 115 -19.00 -1.52 26.62
CA GLY A 115 -20.18 -1.34 27.48
C GLY A 115 -21.15 -0.23 27.05
N GLY A 116 -21.28 0.00 25.73
CA GLY A 116 -22.10 1.08 25.15
C GLY A 116 -21.49 2.47 25.23
N LYS A 117 -20.23 2.62 25.64
CA LYS A 117 -19.50 3.89 25.73
C LYS A 117 -18.37 3.97 24.71
N PRO A 118 -18.11 5.14 24.13
CA PRO A 118 -16.93 5.34 23.29
C PRO A 118 -15.66 5.03 24.07
N ALA A 119 -14.76 4.27 23.44
CA ALA A 119 -13.47 3.89 24.00
C ALA A 119 -12.37 3.96 22.94
N VAL A 120 -11.13 4.05 23.38
CA VAL A 120 -9.94 3.97 22.55
C VAL A 120 -9.15 2.74 23.03
N GLU A 121 -8.86 1.85 22.12
CA GLU A 121 -7.99 0.70 22.34
C GLU A 121 -6.60 1.04 21.83
N GLN A 122 -5.61 1.03 22.71
CA GLN A 122 -4.20 1.14 22.33
C GLN A 122 -3.71 -0.24 21.92
N LEU A 123 -3.15 -0.34 20.71
CA LEU A 123 -2.66 -1.60 20.17
C LEU A 123 -1.25 -1.87 20.67
N ALA A 124 -0.98 -3.12 21.08
CA ALA A 124 0.31 -3.53 21.62
C ALA A 124 1.41 -3.53 20.55
N HIS A 125 1.04 -3.87 19.32
CA HIS A 125 1.96 -3.96 18.19
C HIS A 125 1.42 -3.24 16.96
N ILE A 126 2.30 -2.97 15.99
CA ILE A 126 1.97 -2.31 14.74
C ILE A 126 1.71 -3.36 13.66
N GLY A 127 0.46 -3.42 13.18
CA GLY A 127 0.11 -4.18 11.98
C GLY A 127 0.27 -3.29 10.75
N PHE A 128 1.33 -3.49 9.97
CA PHE A 128 1.64 -2.68 8.80
C PHE A 128 1.00 -3.24 7.53
N GLY A 129 -0.08 -2.62 7.07
CA GLY A 129 -0.76 -2.97 5.82
C GLY A 129 -0.02 -2.43 4.60
N LEU A 130 0.16 -3.28 3.60
CA LEU A 130 0.86 -2.97 2.37
C LEU A 130 -0.05 -3.11 1.16
N ALA A 131 -0.33 -2.01 0.46
CA ALA A 131 -1.10 -2.06 -0.78
C ALA A 131 -0.26 -2.63 -1.93
N ILE A 132 -0.68 -3.79 -2.44
CA ILE A 132 -0.02 -4.50 -3.54
C ILE A 132 -1.00 -4.60 -4.72
N ASP A 133 -0.60 -4.06 -5.86
CA ASP A 133 -1.30 -4.29 -7.12
C ASP A 133 -0.82 -5.60 -7.75
N VAL A 134 -1.76 -6.50 -8.00
CA VAL A 134 -1.50 -7.81 -8.60
C VAL A 134 -2.26 -7.92 -9.91
N ALA A 135 -1.52 -8.16 -11.00
CA ALA A 135 -2.12 -8.48 -12.29
C ALA A 135 -2.29 -10.00 -12.43
N ASP A 136 -3.45 -10.44 -12.93
CA ASP A 136 -3.67 -11.83 -13.32
C ASP A 136 -3.10 -12.12 -14.73
N ALA A 137 -3.18 -13.39 -15.16
CA ALA A 137 -2.71 -13.82 -16.48
C ALA A 137 -3.47 -13.18 -17.66
N GLN A 138 -4.66 -12.62 -17.40
CA GLN A 138 -5.50 -11.92 -18.37
C GLN A 138 -5.26 -10.39 -18.36
N GLY A 139 -4.36 -9.91 -17.49
CA GLY A 139 -4.05 -8.48 -17.35
C GLY A 139 -5.06 -7.70 -16.50
N ASN A 140 -5.97 -8.37 -15.78
CA ASN A 140 -6.84 -7.69 -14.82
C ASN A 140 -6.07 -7.40 -13.54
N HIS A 141 -6.23 -6.20 -13.02
CA HIS A 141 -5.57 -5.76 -11.80
C HIS A 141 -6.46 -5.94 -10.58
N SER A 142 -5.88 -6.39 -9.48
CA SER A 142 -6.54 -6.46 -8.17
C SER A 142 -5.65 -5.89 -7.08
N LEU A 143 -6.20 -4.98 -6.28
CA LEU A 143 -5.52 -4.45 -5.11
C LEU A 143 -5.70 -5.43 -3.94
N LYS A 144 -4.58 -5.81 -3.32
CA LYS A 144 -4.54 -6.59 -2.09
C LYS A 144 -3.78 -5.81 -1.04
N VAL A 145 -4.25 -5.88 0.22
CA VAL A 145 -3.61 -5.16 1.33
C VAL A 145 -3.30 -6.15 2.45
N PRO A 146 -2.30 -7.03 2.26
CA PRO A 146 -1.83 -7.89 3.34
C PRO A 146 -1.08 -7.09 4.40
N VAL A 147 -0.86 -7.70 5.57
CA VAL A 147 -0.33 -7.08 6.78
C VAL A 147 0.98 -7.75 7.19
N ILE A 148 2.01 -6.95 7.43
CA ILE A 148 3.18 -7.36 8.21
C ILE A 148 2.79 -7.21 9.68
N HIS A 149 2.68 -8.34 10.38
CA HIS A 149 2.34 -8.36 11.79
C HIS A 149 3.55 -7.97 12.65
N ASP A 150 3.30 -7.34 13.79
CA ASP A 150 4.29 -6.98 14.80
C ASP A 150 5.50 -6.25 14.19
N ALA A 151 5.22 -5.34 13.24
CA ALA A 151 6.24 -4.66 12.45
C ALA A 151 7.22 -3.84 13.31
N ASP A 152 6.78 -3.40 14.49
CA ASP A 152 7.57 -2.70 15.51
C ASP A 152 8.66 -3.58 16.16
N THR A 153 8.57 -4.89 16.04
CA THR A 153 9.56 -5.83 16.59
C THR A 153 10.67 -6.19 15.58
N LEU A 154 10.49 -5.82 14.32
CA LEU A 154 11.38 -6.21 13.23
C LEU A 154 12.53 -5.22 13.06
N THR A 155 13.72 -5.74 12.81
CA THR A 155 14.81 -4.94 12.25
C THR A 155 14.49 -4.54 10.81
N PHE A 156 15.18 -3.54 10.27
CA PHE A 156 14.99 -3.13 8.86
C PHE A 156 15.17 -4.30 7.87
N ALA A 157 16.13 -5.19 8.11
CA ALA A 157 16.36 -6.34 7.24
C ALA A 157 15.19 -7.32 7.28
N GLU A 158 14.71 -7.67 8.48
CA GLU A 158 13.55 -8.55 8.66
C GLU A 158 12.26 -7.94 8.10
N PHE A 159 12.09 -6.61 8.23
CA PHE A 159 10.96 -5.90 7.61
C PHE A 159 11.00 -6.00 6.08
N VAL A 160 12.18 -5.85 5.47
CA VAL A 160 12.35 -6.00 4.01
C VAL A 160 12.05 -7.43 3.58
N ASP A 161 12.49 -8.43 4.33
CA ASP A 161 12.25 -9.85 4.04
C ASP A 161 10.76 -10.18 4.17
N ALA A 162 10.10 -9.74 5.23
CA ALA A 162 8.65 -9.91 5.42
C ALA A 162 7.85 -9.23 4.31
N TYR A 163 8.25 -8.03 3.90
CA TYR A 163 7.66 -7.30 2.78
C TYR A 163 7.77 -8.11 1.48
N GLN A 164 8.97 -8.61 1.17
CA GLN A 164 9.22 -9.37 -0.07
C GLN A 164 8.46 -10.70 -0.09
N ASP A 165 8.35 -11.38 1.07
CA ASP A 165 7.53 -12.59 1.21
C ASP A 165 6.06 -12.30 0.89
N LEU A 166 5.49 -11.27 1.49
CA LEU A 166 4.09 -10.88 1.21
C LEU A 166 3.86 -10.54 -0.27
N VAL A 167 4.79 -9.83 -0.91
CA VAL A 167 4.71 -9.51 -2.34
C VAL A 167 4.77 -10.79 -3.19
N ALA A 168 5.67 -11.72 -2.86
CA ALA A 168 5.77 -13.00 -3.56
C ALA A 168 4.50 -13.83 -3.40
N ARG A 169 3.98 -13.94 -2.18
CA ARG A 169 2.75 -14.67 -1.86
C ARG A 169 1.52 -14.03 -2.51
N ALA A 170 1.47 -12.71 -2.59
CA ALA A 170 0.40 -11.99 -3.29
C ALA A 170 0.38 -12.33 -4.78
N ARG A 171 1.54 -12.34 -5.44
CA ARG A 171 1.70 -12.68 -6.85
C ARG A 171 1.40 -14.15 -7.15
N ASN A 172 1.77 -15.05 -6.23
CA ASN A 172 1.54 -16.48 -6.35
C ASN A 172 0.14 -16.92 -5.89
N ALA A 173 -0.72 -15.99 -5.51
CA ALA A 173 -2.06 -16.23 -4.98
C ALA A 173 -2.09 -17.19 -3.75
N THR A 174 -1.07 -17.14 -2.91
CA THR A 174 -0.93 -17.98 -1.70
C THR A 174 -1.22 -17.24 -0.40
N LEU A 175 -1.71 -15.98 -0.48
CA LEU A 175 -2.18 -15.24 0.71
C LEU A 175 -3.42 -15.92 1.30
N THR A 176 -3.47 -15.97 2.61
CA THR A 176 -4.58 -16.52 3.41
C THR A 176 -5.43 -15.42 4.02
N THR A 177 -6.58 -15.73 4.59
CA THR A 177 -7.42 -14.75 5.29
C THR A 177 -6.70 -14.08 6.45
N ALA A 178 -5.80 -14.78 7.14
CA ALA A 178 -5.03 -14.24 8.25
C ALA A 178 -4.09 -13.11 7.80
N ASP A 179 -3.56 -13.17 6.59
CA ASP A 179 -2.67 -12.15 6.04
C ASP A 179 -3.35 -10.78 5.85
N PHE A 180 -4.67 -10.71 5.89
CA PHE A 180 -5.44 -9.47 5.71
C PHE A 180 -6.02 -8.89 7.01
N GLN A 181 -5.66 -9.45 8.15
CA GLN A 181 -6.19 -9.03 9.45
C GLN A 181 -5.15 -8.25 10.24
N GLY A 182 -5.60 -7.43 11.18
CA GLY A 182 -4.74 -6.78 12.17
C GLY A 182 -3.99 -5.55 11.67
N ALA A 183 -4.33 -4.96 10.52
CA ALA A 183 -3.75 -3.69 10.11
C ALA A 183 -4.12 -2.56 11.07
N SER A 184 -3.12 -1.82 11.54
CA SER A 184 -3.30 -0.58 12.30
C SER A 184 -2.93 0.65 11.48
N VAL A 185 -1.98 0.51 10.56
CA VAL A 185 -1.58 1.53 9.59
C VAL A 185 -1.42 0.90 8.21
N THR A 186 -1.67 1.65 7.17
CA THR A 186 -1.53 1.16 5.78
C THR A 186 -0.77 2.16 4.93
N LEU A 187 0.21 1.68 4.17
CA LEU A 187 0.91 2.42 3.13
C LEU A 187 0.33 2.05 1.76
N THR A 188 -0.15 3.07 1.04
CA THR A 188 -0.78 2.91 -0.29
C THR A 188 -0.13 3.79 -1.35
#